data_db51d37de159393b591269bf63edca82
#
_entry.id   db51d37de159393b591269bf63edca82
#
_cell.length_a   1.000
_cell.length_b   1.000
_cell.length_c   1.000
_cell.angle_alpha   90.00
_cell.angle_beta   90.00
_cell.angle_gamma   90.00
#
_symmetry.space_group_name_H-M   'P 1'
#
loop_
_entity.id
_entity.type
_entity.pdbx_description
1 polymer ?
#
loop_
_entity_poly.entity_id
_entity_poly.type
_entity_poly.pdbx_seq_one_letter_code
_entity_poly.pdbx_strand_id
1 'polypeptide(L)'
;RDIFTKAHREAARRIAAESFVLLKNDSPDRNPNGNPLLPFNPKGNIAVIGPLANSRTNMPGTWSVAAVLDRSPSLVEGLKEMTAGKANIMYAKGSNLISDAAYEERATMFGRSLNRDGRTDQQLLDEALNVARHSDIIIAALGESSEMSGESSSRTDLNIPDVQQNLLKELLKTGKPVVLVLFTGRPLTLTWEQEHVPAILNVWFGGSEAAYAIGDALFGYVNPGGKLTMTFPKNVGQIPLYYAH
;
A
#
# COMPACT_ATOMS: atom_id res chain seq x y z
N ARG A 1 2.08 0.78 34.01
CA ARG A 1 2.41 1.84 33.03
C ARG A 1 1.38 1.78 31.94
N ASP A 2 0.64 2.84 31.74
CA ASP A 2 -0.40 2.94 30.71
C ASP A 2 0.24 3.19 29.36
N ILE A 3 0.65 2.09 28.69
CA ILE A 3 1.17 2.11 27.32
C ILE A 3 0.07 1.58 26.40
N PHE A 4 -0.07 2.19 25.22
CA PHE A 4 -1.04 1.76 24.20
C PHE A 4 -2.49 1.93 24.64
N THR A 5 -2.78 3.02 25.37
CA THR A 5 -4.13 3.40 25.76
C THR A 5 -4.98 3.79 24.53
N LYS A 6 -6.28 3.91 24.70
CA LYS A 6 -7.19 4.40 23.65
C LYS A 6 -6.71 5.76 23.11
N ALA A 7 -6.34 6.70 23.98
CA ALA A 7 -5.85 8.02 23.59
C ALA A 7 -4.55 7.94 22.77
N HIS A 8 -3.63 7.04 23.13
CA HIS A 8 -2.40 6.82 22.34
C HIS A 8 -2.71 6.25 20.95
N ARG A 9 -3.64 5.31 20.86
CA ARG A 9 -4.07 4.74 19.57
C ARG A 9 -4.75 5.78 18.67
N GLU A 10 -5.66 6.58 19.24
CA GLU A 10 -6.32 7.67 18.52
C GLU A 10 -5.31 8.70 18.00
N ALA A 11 -4.32 9.07 18.81
CA ALA A 11 -3.24 9.97 18.39
C ALA A 11 -2.40 9.35 17.27
N ALA A 12 -2.00 8.07 17.40
CA ALA A 12 -1.24 7.37 16.37
C ALA A 12 -2.00 7.27 15.04
N ARG A 13 -3.30 6.93 15.09
CA ARG A 13 -4.17 6.89 13.91
C ARG A 13 -4.27 8.25 13.21
N ARG A 14 -4.47 9.31 13.98
CA ARG A 14 -4.52 10.67 13.44
C ARG A 14 -3.20 11.08 12.79
N ILE A 15 -2.07 10.89 13.47
CA ILE A 15 -0.75 11.23 12.94
C ILE A 15 -0.44 10.46 11.66
N ALA A 16 -0.80 9.16 11.60
CA ALA A 16 -0.64 8.37 10.40
C ALA A 16 -1.47 8.96 9.24
N ALA A 17 -2.73 9.26 9.46
CA ALA A 17 -3.61 9.84 8.43
C ALA A 17 -3.11 11.21 7.94
N GLU A 18 -2.60 12.06 8.84
CA GLU A 18 -2.02 13.37 8.52
C GLU A 18 -0.72 13.27 7.69
N SER A 19 -0.02 12.14 7.74
CA SER A 19 1.20 11.89 6.96
C SER A 19 0.92 11.39 5.53
N PHE A 20 -0.25 10.84 5.26
CA PHE A 20 -0.58 10.27 3.96
C PHE A 20 -0.70 11.32 2.88
N VAL A 21 -0.19 10.99 1.69
CA VAL A 21 -0.19 11.89 0.54
C VAL A 21 -1.04 11.31 -0.59
N LEU A 22 -2.10 12.01 -0.96
CA LEU A 22 -2.91 11.66 -2.12
C LEU A 22 -2.19 12.17 -3.38
N LEU A 23 -1.47 11.27 -4.06
CA LEU A 23 -0.68 11.61 -5.24
C LEU A 23 -1.52 11.79 -6.49
N LYS A 24 -2.62 11.06 -6.59
CA LYS A 24 -3.56 11.11 -7.71
C LYS A 24 -4.96 10.70 -7.27
N ASN A 25 -5.99 11.33 -7.84
CA ASN A 25 -7.38 10.98 -7.59
C ASN A 25 -8.28 11.42 -8.75
N ASP A 26 -8.25 10.65 -9.82
CA ASP A 26 -9.08 10.83 -11.01
C ASP A 26 -10.35 9.98 -10.91
N SER A 27 -11.27 10.16 -11.86
CA SER A 27 -12.42 9.25 -12.02
C SER A 27 -11.95 7.85 -12.44
N PRO A 28 -12.72 6.79 -12.12
CA PRO A 28 -12.35 5.41 -12.46
C PRO A 28 -12.16 5.18 -13.97
N ASP A 29 -12.96 5.85 -14.79
CA ASP A 29 -12.93 5.82 -16.25
C ASP A 29 -11.97 6.86 -16.86
N ARG A 30 -11.25 7.58 -16.01
CA ARG A 30 -10.35 8.67 -16.37
C ARG A 30 -11.04 9.79 -17.17
N ASN A 31 -12.34 9.95 -16.98
CA ASN A 31 -13.09 11.07 -17.53
C ASN A 31 -12.71 12.36 -16.76
N PRO A 32 -12.18 13.41 -17.40
CA PRO A 32 -11.80 14.65 -16.73
C PRO A 32 -12.96 15.36 -16.01
N ASN A 33 -14.19 15.08 -16.43
CA ASN A 33 -15.41 15.62 -15.83
C ASN A 33 -16.11 14.61 -14.90
N GLY A 34 -15.50 13.44 -14.67
CA GLY A 34 -16.01 12.41 -13.78
C GLY A 34 -15.72 12.70 -12.32
N ASN A 35 -16.45 12.04 -11.42
CA ASN A 35 -16.16 12.15 -9.99
C ASN A 35 -14.87 11.40 -9.64
N PRO A 36 -14.02 11.95 -8.78
CA PRO A 36 -12.85 11.27 -8.25
C PRO A 36 -13.21 9.90 -7.64
N LEU A 37 -12.28 8.93 -7.72
CA LEU A 37 -12.50 7.60 -7.17
C LEU A 37 -12.54 7.59 -5.64
N LEU A 38 -11.72 8.42 -5.00
CA LEU A 38 -11.67 8.59 -3.55
C LEU A 38 -12.38 9.89 -3.11
N PRO A 39 -13.08 9.87 -1.96
CA PRO A 39 -13.39 8.70 -1.14
C PRO A 39 -14.51 7.84 -1.74
N PHE A 40 -14.56 6.57 -1.37
CA PHE A 40 -15.67 5.69 -1.75
C PHE A 40 -16.43 5.14 -0.54
N ASN A 41 -17.70 4.80 -0.71
CA ASN A 41 -18.50 4.20 0.35
C ASN A 41 -18.08 2.74 0.58
N PRO A 42 -17.85 2.30 1.84
CA PRO A 42 -17.54 0.92 2.16
C PRO A 42 -18.79 0.03 2.08
N LYS A 43 -19.15 -0.40 0.88
CA LYS A 43 -20.28 -1.28 0.58
C LYS A 43 -19.92 -2.30 -0.50
N GLY A 44 -20.71 -3.38 -0.60
CA GLY A 44 -20.48 -4.42 -1.61
C GLY A 44 -19.21 -5.24 -1.35
N ASN A 45 -18.58 -5.68 -2.40
CA ASN A 45 -17.37 -6.49 -2.38
C ASN A 45 -16.13 -5.61 -2.62
N ILE A 46 -15.26 -5.55 -1.66
CA ILE A 46 -13.99 -4.81 -1.75
C ILE A 46 -12.85 -5.83 -1.78
N ALA A 47 -12.11 -5.88 -2.89
CA ALA A 47 -10.90 -6.69 -2.97
C ALA A 47 -9.70 -5.92 -2.41
N VAL A 48 -8.95 -6.54 -1.51
CA VAL A 48 -7.68 -6.02 -0.99
C VAL A 48 -6.59 -6.97 -1.48
N ILE A 49 -5.82 -6.54 -2.46
CA ILE A 49 -4.89 -7.40 -3.21
C ILE A 49 -3.47 -6.84 -3.11
N GLY A 50 -2.51 -7.72 -2.90
CA GLY A 50 -1.10 -7.35 -2.88
C GLY A 50 -0.32 -8.04 -1.77
N PRO A 51 1.01 -8.16 -1.91
CA PRO A 51 1.87 -8.79 -0.91
C PRO A 51 1.91 -8.03 0.42
N LEU A 52 1.58 -6.74 0.42
CA LEU A 52 1.57 -5.89 1.61
C LEU A 52 0.19 -5.78 2.27
N ALA A 53 -0.86 -6.32 1.64
CA ALA A 53 -2.24 -6.22 2.11
C ALA A 53 -2.48 -6.91 3.47
N ASN A 54 -1.89 -8.09 3.66
CA ASN A 54 -2.09 -8.89 4.87
C ASN A 54 -0.78 -9.12 5.64
N SER A 55 -0.03 -8.05 5.84
CA SER A 55 1.25 -8.06 6.57
C SER A 55 1.20 -7.14 7.78
N ARG A 56 1.22 -7.69 8.99
CA ARG A 56 1.34 -6.92 10.24
C ARG A 56 2.73 -6.34 10.44
N THR A 57 3.75 -7.10 10.04
CA THR A 57 5.16 -6.75 10.24
C THR A 57 5.58 -5.52 9.45
N ASN A 58 4.86 -5.22 8.37
CA ASN A 58 5.18 -4.10 7.49
C ASN A 58 4.64 -2.75 7.97
N MET A 59 3.56 -2.76 8.77
CA MET A 59 2.86 -1.53 9.17
C MET A 59 3.73 -0.54 9.98
N PRO A 60 4.53 -0.99 10.97
CA PRO A 60 5.34 -0.08 11.79
C PRO A 60 6.56 0.50 11.07
N GLY A 61 6.98 -0.07 9.94
CA GLY A 61 8.21 0.32 9.25
C GLY A 61 9.50 -0.22 9.89
N THR A 62 10.64 0.06 9.26
CA THR A 62 11.96 -0.47 9.66
C THR A 62 12.41 0.06 11.02
N TRP A 63 12.20 1.35 11.30
CA TRP A 63 12.71 2.03 12.48
C TRP A 63 11.89 1.78 13.76
N SER A 64 11.09 0.73 13.78
CA SER A 64 10.22 0.36 14.89
C SER A 64 10.79 -0.78 15.73
N VAL A 65 12.01 -0.64 16.22
CA VAL A 65 12.79 -1.70 16.92
C VAL A 65 12.03 -2.32 18.10
N ALA A 66 11.27 -1.52 18.84
CA ALA A 66 10.50 -1.98 20.00
C ALA A 66 9.01 -2.22 19.69
N ALA A 67 8.62 -2.29 18.43
CA ALA A 67 7.22 -2.51 18.06
C ALA A 67 6.76 -3.92 18.46
N VAL A 68 5.56 -3.99 19.01
CA VAL A 68 4.84 -5.24 19.24
C VAL A 68 3.96 -5.49 18.03
N LEU A 69 4.44 -6.28 17.08
CA LEU A 69 3.83 -6.46 15.75
C LEU A 69 2.38 -6.97 15.82
N ASP A 70 2.07 -7.81 16.80
CA ASP A 70 0.70 -8.33 17.00
C ASP A 70 -0.33 -7.24 17.33
N ARG A 71 0.12 -6.06 17.74
CA ARG A 71 -0.72 -4.88 17.98
C ARG A 71 -0.95 -4.00 16.75
N SER A 72 -0.33 -4.35 15.63
CA SER A 72 -0.46 -3.64 14.36
C SER A 72 -1.28 -4.50 13.40
N PRO A 73 -2.60 -4.29 13.27
CA PRO A 73 -3.38 -5.08 12.33
C PRO A 73 -2.89 -4.86 10.89
N SER A 74 -2.99 -5.90 10.07
CA SER A 74 -2.79 -5.76 8.64
C SER A 74 -3.88 -4.88 8.02
N LEU A 75 -3.66 -4.40 6.79
CA LEU A 75 -4.69 -3.62 6.09
C LEU A 75 -5.99 -4.41 5.94
N VAL A 76 -5.90 -5.70 5.60
CA VAL A 76 -7.07 -6.59 5.49
C VAL A 76 -7.84 -6.69 6.81
N GLU A 77 -7.13 -6.86 7.94
CA GLU A 77 -7.76 -6.98 9.26
C GLU A 77 -8.44 -5.67 9.67
N GLY A 78 -7.73 -4.54 9.53
CA GLY A 78 -8.29 -3.22 9.87
C GLY A 78 -9.51 -2.87 9.03
N LEU A 79 -9.47 -3.12 7.72
CA LEU A 79 -10.62 -2.86 6.84
C LEU A 79 -11.80 -3.79 7.15
N LYS A 80 -11.58 -5.07 7.46
CA LYS A 80 -12.64 -5.99 7.89
C LYS A 80 -13.33 -5.47 9.16
N GLU A 81 -12.56 -5.02 10.14
CA GLU A 81 -13.12 -4.46 11.39
C GLU A 81 -13.93 -3.18 11.12
N MET A 82 -13.37 -2.23 10.34
CA MET A 82 -14.02 -0.95 10.04
C MET A 82 -15.30 -1.10 9.22
N THR A 83 -15.38 -2.12 8.37
CA THR A 83 -16.51 -2.33 7.45
C THR A 83 -17.47 -3.43 7.91
N ALA A 84 -17.33 -3.92 9.13
CA ALA A 84 -18.14 -5.01 9.66
C ALA A 84 -19.66 -4.74 9.46
N GLY A 85 -20.35 -5.67 8.78
CA GLY A 85 -21.77 -5.56 8.45
C GLY A 85 -22.12 -4.57 7.33
N LYS A 86 -21.13 -3.91 6.69
CA LYS A 86 -21.35 -2.94 5.59
C LYS A 86 -20.76 -3.40 4.26
N ALA A 87 -19.59 -4.00 4.27
CA ALA A 87 -18.91 -4.49 3.09
C ALA A 87 -18.27 -5.85 3.33
N ASN A 88 -18.08 -6.60 2.25
CA ASN A 88 -17.35 -7.86 2.26
C ASN A 88 -15.91 -7.62 1.78
N ILE A 89 -14.94 -7.81 2.67
CA ILE A 89 -13.51 -7.68 2.37
C ILE A 89 -12.97 -9.02 1.90
N MET A 90 -12.60 -9.09 0.62
CA MET A 90 -11.95 -10.23 -0.01
C MET A 90 -10.45 -9.98 -0.12
N TYR A 91 -9.64 -11.02 -0.01
CA TYR A 91 -8.19 -10.91 -0.05
C TYR A 91 -7.57 -11.92 -1.00
N ALA A 92 -6.55 -11.48 -1.73
CA ALA A 92 -5.58 -12.34 -2.40
C ALA A 92 -4.18 -11.70 -2.31
N LYS A 93 -3.13 -12.53 -2.19
CA LYS A 93 -1.77 -12.01 -2.18
C LYS A 93 -1.33 -11.47 -3.53
N GLY A 94 -1.67 -12.14 -4.60
CA GLY A 94 -1.46 -11.74 -5.99
C GLY A 94 -0.04 -11.83 -6.52
N SER A 95 0.96 -11.55 -5.71
CA SER A 95 2.39 -11.72 -6.03
C SER A 95 3.23 -11.88 -4.77
N ASN A 96 4.48 -12.30 -4.91
CA ASN A 96 5.50 -12.09 -3.90
C ASN A 96 5.97 -10.62 -3.91
N LEU A 97 6.82 -10.23 -2.97
CA LEU A 97 7.32 -8.85 -2.89
C LEU A 97 8.22 -8.51 -4.08
N ILE A 98 9.10 -9.43 -4.43
CA ILE A 98 10.03 -9.32 -5.56
C ILE A 98 10.18 -10.68 -6.26
N SER A 99 10.59 -10.67 -7.52
CA SER A 99 10.81 -11.90 -8.32
C SER A 99 12.00 -12.72 -7.80
N ASP A 100 13.10 -12.05 -7.49
CA ASP A 100 14.34 -12.70 -7.00
C ASP A 100 14.21 -13.16 -5.54
N ALA A 101 14.04 -14.49 -5.36
CA ALA A 101 13.93 -15.09 -4.03
C ALA A 101 15.19 -14.90 -3.19
N ALA A 102 16.38 -14.96 -3.80
CA ALA A 102 17.64 -14.80 -3.08
C ALA A 102 17.84 -13.34 -2.63
N TYR A 103 17.40 -12.38 -3.44
CA TYR A 103 17.37 -10.97 -3.01
C TYR A 103 16.37 -10.77 -1.88
N GLU A 104 15.16 -11.33 -1.98
CA GLU A 104 14.11 -11.23 -0.96
C GLU A 104 14.60 -11.77 0.38
N GLU A 105 15.31 -12.93 0.38
CA GLU A 105 15.90 -13.52 1.59
C GLU A 105 16.95 -12.61 2.22
N ARG A 106 17.78 -11.93 1.41
CA ARG A 106 18.82 -11.00 1.89
C ARG A 106 18.29 -9.60 2.25
N ALA A 107 17.11 -9.24 1.76
CA ALA A 107 16.51 -7.93 2.01
C ALA A 107 15.82 -7.82 3.39
N THR A 108 16.06 -8.79 4.27
CA THR A 108 15.53 -8.79 5.63
C THR A 108 16.49 -8.10 6.59
N MET A 109 15.98 -7.20 7.42
CA MET A 109 16.68 -6.62 8.56
C MET A 109 16.13 -7.20 9.86
N PHE A 110 16.99 -7.38 10.85
CA PHE A 110 16.60 -7.90 12.17
C PHE A 110 15.88 -9.25 12.16
N GLY A 111 16.13 -10.08 11.14
CA GLY A 111 15.56 -11.42 11.02
C GLY A 111 14.06 -11.46 10.71
N ARG A 112 13.46 -10.38 10.26
CA ARG A 112 12.04 -10.35 9.86
C ARG A 112 11.85 -11.05 8.53
N SER A 113 10.93 -12.00 8.47
CA SER A 113 10.56 -12.67 7.23
C SER A 113 9.68 -11.77 6.34
N LEU A 114 9.93 -11.78 5.04
CA LEU A 114 9.07 -11.15 4.04
C LEU A 114 7.88 -12.06 3.65
N ASN A 115 7.76 -13.23 4.27
CA ASN A 115 6.67 -14.20 4.07
C ASN A 115 6.46 -14.58 2.60
N ARG A 116 7.57 -14.94 1.92
CA ARG A 116 7.50 -15.43 0.55
C ARG A 116 6.56 -16.63 0.44
N ASP A 117 5.65 -16.56 -0.56
CA ASP A 117 4.75 -17.66 -0.88
C ASP A 117 5.45 -18.63 -1.84
N GLY A 118 5.32 -19.92 -1.58
CA GLY A 118 5.93 -20.97 -2.40
C GLY A 118 5.15 -21.31 -3.69
N ARG A 119 3.98 -20.72 -3.89
CA ARG A 119 3.20 -20.86 -5.13
C ARG A 119 3.90 -20.14 -6.28
N THR A 120 3.61 -20.55 -7.51
CA THR A 120 4.11 -19.85 -8.70
C THR A 120 3.47 -18.47 -8.82
N ASP A 121 4.15 -17.55 -9.51
CA ASP A 121 3.60 -16.20 -9.77
C ASP A 121 2.26 -16.28 -10.52
N GLN A 122 2.11 -17.26 -11.43
CA GLN A 122 0.84 -17.47 -12.15
C GLN A 122 -0.29 -17.90 -11.20
N GLN A 123 -0.04 -18.81 -10.26
CA GLN A 123 -1.05 -19.24 -9.29
C GLN A 123 -1.50 -18.10 -8.39
N LEU A 124 -0.57 -17.27 -7.94
CA LEU A 124 -0.87 -16.08 -7.15
C LEU A 124 -1.69 -15.06 -7.94
N LEU A 125 -1.32 -14.84 -9.20
CA LEU A 125 -2.02 -13.93 -10.10
C LEU A 125 -3.45 -14.42 -10.41
N ASP A 126 -3.62 -15.72 -10.73
CA ASP A 126 -4.93 -16.29 -11.05
C ASP A 126 -5.91 -16.15 -9.87
N GLU A 127 -5.44 -16.42 -8.63
CA GLU A 127 -6.24 -16.19 -7.42
C GLU A 127 -6.65 -14.72 -7.31
N ALA A 128 -5.71 -13.79 -7.49
CA ALA A 128 -5.96 -12.36 -7.40
C ALA A 128 -6.98 -11.89 -8.46
N LEU A 129 -6.85 -12.35 -9.70
CA LEU A 129 -7.79 -12.01 -10.77
C LEU A 129 -9.18 -12.60 -10.52
N ASN A 130 -9.26 -13.79 -9.92
CA ASN A 130 -10.54 -14.36 -9.52
C ASN A 130 -11.22 -13.49 -8.45
N VAL A 131 -10.49 -13.08 -7.41
CA VAL A 131 -11.01 -12.18 -6.36
C VAL A 131 -11.41 -10.82 -6.95
N ALA A 132 -10.57 -10.25 -7.83
CA ALA A 132 -10.81 -8.97 -8.47
C ALA A 132 -12.11 -8.96 -9.31
N ARG A 133 -12.36 -10.00 -10.09
CA ARG A 133 -13.58 -10.08 -10.93
C ARG A 133 -14.87 -10.10 -10.12
N HIS A 134 -14.83 -10.64 -8.90
CA HIS A 134 -15.98 -10.71 -7.99
C HIS A 134 -16.11 -9.49 -7.08
N SER A 135 -15.28 -8.49 -7.26
CA SER A 135 -15.32 -7.24 -6.47
C SER A 135 -15.96 -6.08 -7.22
N ASP A 136 -16.36 -5.07 -6.47
CA ASP A 136 -16.84 -3.79 -7.01
C ASP A 136 -15.72 -2.77 -7.13
N ILE A 137 -14.70 -2.88 -6.26
CA ILE A 137 -13.50 -2.03 -6.23
C ILE A 137 -12.30 -2.82 -5.73
N ILE A 138 -11.11 -2.47 -6.21
CA ILE A 138 -9.85 -3.10 -5.85
C ILE A 138 -8.97 -2.09 -5.09
N ILE A 139 -8.49 -2.48 -3.93
CA ILE A 139 -7.42 -1.81 -3.19
C ILE A 139 -6.14 -2.62 -3.45
N ALA A 140 -5.23 -2.10 -4.27
CA ALA A 140 -3.95 -2.72 -4.57
C ALA A 140 -2.90 -2.22 -3.55
N ALA A 141 -2.53 -3.07 -2.58
CA ALA A 141 -1.57 -2.76 -1.53
C ALA A 141 -0.16 -3.19 -1.95
N LEU A 142 0.57 -2.28 -2.57
CA LEU A 142 1.82 -2.54 -3.28
C LEU A 142 2.93 -1.59 -2.84
N GLY A 143 4.15 -1.87 -3.28
CA GLY A 143 5.32 -1.03 -3.07
C GLY A 143 6.48 -1.77 -2.41
N GLU A 144 7.14 -1.11 -1.49
CA GLU A 144 8.26 -1.68 -0.73
C GLU A 144 7.79 -2.28 0.60
N SER A 145 8.43 -3.37 1.03
CA SER A 145 8.35 -3.75 2.44
C SER A 145 9.19 -2.80 3.31
N SER A 146 8.91 -2.79 4.61
CA SER A 146 9.68 -2.01 5.58
C SER A 146 11.18 -2.31 5.51
N GLU A 147 11.55 -3.55 5.21
CA GLU A 147 12.94 -4.01 5.14
C GLU A 147 13.66 -3.60 3.85
N MET A 148 12.94 -3.17 2.82
CA MET A 148 13.50 -2.68 1.55
C MET A 148 13.94 -1.22 1.61
N SER A 149 13.49 -0.48 2.62
CA SER A 149 13.85 0.93 2.82
C SER A 149 14.23 1.19 4.28
N GLY A 150 15.48 1.38 4.53
CA GLY A 150 16.01 1.59 5.87
C GLY A 150 17.52 1.71 5.83
N GLU A 151 18.16 1.54 6.96
CA GLU A 151 19.61 1.55 7.05
C GLU A 151 20.20 0.40 6.20
N SER A 152 21.20 0.70 5.42
CA SER A 152 21.88 -0.25 4.52
C SER A 152 20.99 -0.86 3.41
N SER A 153 19.84 -0.27 3.13
CA SER A 153 18.88 -0.74 2.12
C SER A 153 18.87 0.17 0.90
N SER A 154 19.97 0.22 0.15
CA SER A 154 20.04 0.99 -1.11
C SER A 154 19.40 0.21 -2.26
N ARG A 155 18.86 0.93 -3.24
CA ARG A 155 18.29 0.39 -4.48
C ARG A 155 18.75 1.19 -5.69
N THR A 156 19.10 0.49 -6.77
CA THR A 156 19.43 1.08 -8.06
C THR A 156 18.22 1.23 -8.97
N ASP A 157 17.19 0.41 -8.76
CA ASP A 157 15.88 0.52 -9.40
C ASP A 157 14.86 1.05 -8.36
N LEU A 158 14.22 2.17 -8.68
CA LEU A 158 13.23 2.83 -7.83
C LEU A 158 11.79 2.61 -8.28
N ASN A 159 11.55 1.67 -9.18
CA ASN A 159 10.18 1.27 -9.55
C ASN A 159 9.54 0.42 -8.44
N ILE A 160 8.22 0.32 -8.47
CA ILE A 160 7.52 -0.77 -7.77
C ILE A 160 8.09 -2.09 -8.31
N PRO A 161 8.41 -3.08 -7.46
CA PRO A 161 8.96 -4.35 -7.91
C PRO A 161 8.19 -4.98 -9.06
N ASP A 162 8.89 -5.56 -10.02
CA ASP A 162 8.38 -6.04 -11.31
C ASP A 162 7.15 -6.96 -11.22
N VAL A 163 7.18 -7.94 -10.30
CA VAL A 163 6.04 -8.85 -10.08
C VAL A 163 4.80 -8.13 -9.58
N GLN A 164 4.96 -7.11 -8.76
CA GLN A 164 3.87 -6.28 -8.25
C GLN A 164 3.34 -5.34 -9.35
N GLN A 165 4.23 -4.78 -10.16
CA GLN A 165 3.83 -3.94 -11.29
C GLN A 165 3.06 -4.78 -12.33
N ASN A 166 3.48 -6.01 -12.59
CA ASN A 166 2.74 -6.94 -13.43
C ASN A 166 1.34 -7.24 -12.87
N LEU A 167 1.26 -7.54 -11.56
CA LEU A 167 -0.03 -7.72 -10.87
C LEU A 167 -0.94 -6.50 -11.07
N LEU A 168 -0.43 -5.28 -10.85
CA LEU A 168 -1.20 -4.05 -11.00
C LEU A 168 -1.72 -3.87 -12.43
N LYS A 169 -0.90 -4.17 -13.44
CA LYS A 169 -1.29 -4.14 -14.86
C LYS A 169 -2.45 -5.10 -15.15
N GLU A 170 -2.37 -6.32 -14.62
CA GLU A 170 -3.41 -7.33 -14.82
C GLU A 170 -4.72 -6.97 -14.06
N LEU A 171 -4.61 -6.40 -12.86
CA LEU A 171 -5.77 -5.91 -12.11
C LEU A 171 -6.52 -4.80 -12.88
N LEU A 172 -5.82 -3.87 -13.49
CA LEU A 172 -6.43 -2.80 -14.31
C LEU A 172 -7.18 -3.34 -15.53
N LYS A 173 -6.70 -4.45 -16.14
CA LYS A 173 -7.38 -5.10 -17.27
C LYS A 173 -8.73 -5.71 -16.89
N THR A 174 -9.02 -5.91 -15.60
CA THR A 174 -10.34 -6.40 -15.15
C THR A 174 -11.46 -5.39 -15.38
N GLY A 175 -11.14 -4.13 -15.66
CA GLY A 175 -12.08 -3.02 -15.79
C GLY A 175 -12.70 -2.55 -14.47
N LYS A 176 -12.29 -3.12 -13.34
CA LYS A 176 -12.73 -2.66 -12.01
C LYS A 176 -11.98 -1.39 -11.60
N PRO A 177 -12.62 -0.49 -10.84
CA PRO A 177 -11.90 0.63 -10.22
C PRO A 177 -10.75 0.14 -9.33
N VAL A 178 -9.54 0.71 -9.51
CA VAL A 178 -8.34 0.34 -8.74
C VAL A 178 -7.81 1.55 -7.99
N VAL A 179 -7.62 1.42 -6.68
CA VAL A 179 -6.87 2.34 -5.85
C VAL A 179 -5.52 1.71 -5.53
N LEU A 180 -4.43 2.35 -5.89
CA LEU A 180 -3.09 1.97 -5.43
C LEU A 180 -2.84 2.56 -4.04
N VAL A 181 -2.77 1.71 -3.02
CA VAL A 181 -2.27 2.05 -1.69
C VAL A 181 -0.78 1.71 -1.68
N LEU A 182 0.05 2.76 -1.78
CA LEU A 182 1.48 2.64 -1.98
C LEU A 182 2.21 2.66 -0.63
N PHE A 183 2.88 1.56 -0.32
CA PHE A 183 3.80 1.46 0.81
C PHE A 183 5.23 1.72 0.34
N THR A 184 5.92 2.65 0.96
CA THR A 184 7.34 2.93 0.65
C THR A 184 7.98 3.78 1.75
N GLY A 185 9.28 3.65 1.93
CA GLY A 185 10.05 4.54 2.81
C GLY A 185 10.90 5.54 2.03
N ARG A 186 10.75 5.59 0.70
CA ARG A 186 11.48 6.49 -0.20
C ARG A 186 10.61 6.93 -1.38
N PRO A 187 10.95 7.99 -2.13
CA PRO A 187 10.34 8.28 -3.41
C PRO A 187 10.60 7.18 -4.42
N LEU A 188 9.55 6.70 -5.07
CA LEU A 188 9.63 5.74 -6.16
C LEU A 188 9.40 6.44 -7.51
N THR A 189 9.84 5.81 -8.59
CA THR A 189 9.48 6.23 -9.95
C THR A 189 8.10 5.66 -10.28
N LEU A 190 7.09 6.52 -10.40
CA LEU A 190 5.70 6.14 -10.58
C LEU A 190 5.13 6.58 -11.93
N THR A 191 5.98 6.73 -12.94
CA THR A 191 5.58 7.31 -14.23
C THR A 191 4.46 6.50 -14.88
N TRP A 192 4.58 5.18 -14.92
CA TRP A 192 3.55 4.33 -15.50
C TRP A 192 2.28 4.33 -14.64
N GLU A 193 2.42 4.25 -13.32
CA GLU A 193 1.30 4.25 -12.38
C GLU A 193 0.51 5.57 -12.46
N GLN A 194 1.23 6.68 -12.56
CA GLN A 194 0.62 8.01 -12.71
C GLN A 194 -0.23 8.13 -13.98
N GLU A 195 0.18 7.49 -15.06
CA GLU A 195 -0.57 7.50 -16.31
C GLU A 195 -1.77 6.56 -16.29
N HIS A 196 -1.70 5.41 -15.61
CA HIS A 196 -2.65 4.32 -15.77
C HIS A 196 -3.57 4.09 -14.58
N VAL A 197 -3.15 4.38 -13.35
CA VAL A 197 -3.95 4.15 -12.15
C VAL A 197 -4.80 5.38 -11.83
N PRO A 198 -6.12 5.24 -11.60
CA PRO A 198 -6.98 6.38 -11.35
C PRO A 198 -6.73 7.06 -9.99
N ALA A 199 -6.40 6.30 -8.95
CA ALA A 199 -6.12 6.86 -7.63
C ALA A 199 -4.88 6.23 -6.98
N ILE A 200 -3.99 7.08 -6.44
CA ILE A 200 -2.75 6.67 -5.78
C ILE A 200 -2.66 7.37 -4.43
N LEU A 201 -2.75 6.59 -3.35
CA LEU A 201 -2.58 7.04 -1.97
C LEU A 201 -1.25 6.50 -1.42
N ASN A 202 -0.28 7.39 -1.22
CA ASN A 202 0.99 7.02 -0.58
C ASN A 202 0.85 7.06 0.94
N VAL A 203 1.06 5.91 1.58
CA VAL A 203 0.80 5.71 3.01
C VAL A 203 2.06 5.52 3.85
N TRP A 204 3.23 5.52 3.21
CA TRP A 204 4.50 5.27 3.89
C TRP A 204 4.45 3.99 4.74
N PHE A 205 4.91 4.09 6.01
CA PHE A 205 4.73 3.09 7.06
C PHE A 205 4.12 3.78 8.26
N GLY A 206 2.79 3.69 8.39
CA GLY A 206 2.00 4.53 9.30
C GLY A 206 1.94 4.05 10.76
N GLY A 207 2.69 3.02 11.15
CA GLY A 207 2.71 2.54 12.54
C GLY A 207 1.58 1.59 12.90
N SER A 208 1.35 1.42 14.21
CA SER A 208 0.41 0.42 14.75
C SER A 208 -1.05 0.64 14.36
N GLU A 209 -1.46 1.87 14.05
CA GLU A 209 -2.83 2.20 13.67
C GLU A 209 -2.96 2.50 12.16
N ALA A 210 -1.94 2.19 11.37
CA ALA A 210 -1.90 2.48 9.93
C ALA A 210 -3.09 1.92 9.16
N ALA A 211 -3.50 0.68 9.45
CA ALA A 211 -4.61 0.04 8.76
C ALA A 211 -5.92 0.82 8.90
N TYR A 212 -6.20 1.32 10.10
CA TYR A 212 -7.38 2.16 10.37
C TYR A 212 -7.26 3.54 9.73
N ALA A 213 -6.07 4.16 9.80
CA ALA A 213 -5.82 5.45 9.17
C ALA A 213 -5.97 5.39 7.63
N ILE A 214 -5.52 4.29 7.00
CA ILE A 214 -5.72 4.05 5.57
C ILE A 214 -7.20 3.93 5.26
N GLY A 215 -7.96 3.16 6.06
CA GLY A 215 -9.41 3.05 5.92
C GLY A 215 -10.10 4.41 6.05
N ASP A 216 -9.68 5.25 7.00
CA ASP A 216 -10.22 6.61 7.16
C ASP A 216 -10.04 7.47 5.90
N ALA A 217 -8.87 7.41 5.28
CA ALA A 217 -8.58 8.14 4.05
C ALA A 217 -9.39 7.58 2.86
N LEU A 218 -9.46 6.25 2.72
CA LEU A 218 -10.20 5.60 1.64
C LEU A 218 -11.70 5.88 1.69
N PHE A 219 -12.29 5.90 2.91
CA PHE A 219 -13.71 6.08 3.12
C PHE A 219 -14.14 7.54 3.35
N GLY A 220 -13.18 8.47 3.38
CA GLY A 220 -13.45 9.90 3.53
C GLY A 220 -13.75 10.34 4.95
N TYR A 221 -13.36 9.56 5.96
CA TYR A 221 -13.46 9.98 7.37
C TYR A 221 -12.37 11.00 7.73
N VAL A 222 -11.28 11.02 6.96
CA VAL A 222 -10.21 12.00 7.03
C VAL A 222 -9.74 12.38 5.62
N ASN A 223 -9.36 13.64 5.44
CA ASN A 223 -8.69 14.07 4.21
C ASN A 223 -7.18 13.87 4.36
N PRO A 224 -6.51 13.09 3.50
CA PRO A 224 -5.05 12.94 3.54
C PRO A 224 -4.39 14.29 3.27
N GLY A 225 -3.78 14.87 4.32
CA GLY A 225 -3.21 16.22 4.29
C GLY A 225 -1.70 16.27 4.16
N GLY A 226 -1.03 15.13 4.11
CA GLY A 226 0.42 15.02 4.02
C GLY A 226 1.00 15.72 2.81
N LYS A 227 2.25 16.18 2.93
CA LYS A 227 3.02 16.80 1.85
C LYS A 227 4.25 15.97 1.57
N LEU A 228 4.65 15.90 0.30
CA LEU A 228 5.89 15.26 -0.07
C LEU A 228 7.07 16.01 0.54
N THR A 229 7.96 15.27 1.19
CA THR A 229 9.18 15.80 1.80
C THR A 229 10.33 15.90 0.81
N MET A 230 10.21 15.22 -0.33
CA MET A 230 11.15 15.26 -1.44
C MET A 230 10.45 14.89 -2.75
N THR A 231 11.03 15.26 -3.87
CA THR A 231 10.50 15.00 -5.21
C THR A 231 10.50 13.52 -5.55
N PHE A 232 9.41 13.00 -6.06
CA PHE A 232 9.35 11.70 -6.71
C PHE A 232 9.88 11.82 -8.12
N PRO A 233 10.97 11.11 -8.50
CA PRO A 233 11.58 11.25 -9.83
C PRO A 233 10.74 10.56 -10.92
N LYS A 234 10.80 11.06 -12.13
CA LYS A 234 10.22 10.36 -13.29
C LYS A 234 11.02 9.12 -13.67
N ASN A 235 12.34 9.17 -13.46
CA ASN A 235 13.25 8.06 -13.70
C ASN A 235 14.52 8.23 -12.86
N VAL A 236 15.29 7.16 -12.72
CA VAL A 236 16.52 7.14 -11.93
C VAL A 236 17.57 8.13 -12.46
N GLY A 237 17.56 8.43 -13.75
CA GLY A 237 18.50 9.39 -14.37
C GLY A 237 18.31 10.84 -13.93
N GLN A 238 17.22 11.18 -13.24
CA GLN A 238 17.02 12.51 -12.66
C GLN A 238 17.71 12.70 -11.31
N ILE A 239 18.17 11.63 -10.68
CA ILE A 239 18.77 11.68 -9.34
C ILE A 239 20.25 12.07 -9.46
N PRO A 240 20.74 12.98 -8.59
CA PRO A 240 20.06 13.59 -7.44
C PRO A 240 19.13 14.76 -7.82
N LEU A 241 17.98 14.86 -7.12
CA LEU A 241 17.07 15.99 -7.21
C LEU A 241 17.24 16.87 -5.98
N TYR A 242 17.64 18.10 -6.20
CA TYR A 242 17.88 19.07 -5.13
C TYR A 242 16.67 20.01 -4.97
N TYR A 243 16.27 20.26 -3.73
CA TYR A 243 15.14 21.16 -3.43
C TYR A 243 15.37 22.59 -3.94
N ALA A 244 16.61 23.03 -4.01
CA ALA A 244 17.00 24.41 -4.35
C ALA A 244 17.21 24.66 -5.85
N HIS A 245 16.85 23.75 -6.73
CA HIS A 245 17.03 23.87 -8.19
C HIS A 245 15.71 23.72 -8.94
#